data_d49e290c13377225cadbef78931fbba4
#
_entry.id   d49e290c13377225cadbef78931fbba4
#
_cell.length_a   1.000
_cell.length_b   1.000
_cell.length_c   1.000
_cell.angle_alpha   90.00
_cell.angle_beta   90.00
_cell.angle_gamma   90.00
#
_symmetry.space_group_name_H-M   'P 1'
#
loop_
_entity.id
_entity.type
_entity.pdbx_description
1 polymer ?
#
loop_
_entity_poly.entity_id
_entity_poly.type
_entity_poly.pdbx_seq_one_letter_code
_entity_poly.pdbx_strand_id
1 'polypeptide(L)'
;MSQQFLKLIQRGATAEIADAVADDPALLSWRDPQDVSALLWSIYCGQPLVRDFLLAEKSRAGEALDIFEAAASGDTESLRHSLSAAPEAVQTSSGDGWTALHLAAAFGTPEAVRLLLENGANVEAVSKNPQTNQPLHAALALGRNRETIELLLAAGANPNARQTGGFTPIFSAAAANRRDLAEILIASGADPAIQNDFGQTAAGFAHERNHTELANWLEALKSS
;
A
#
# COMPACT_ATOMS: atom_id res chain seq x y z
N MET A 1 -16.04 -17.45 -16.61
CA MET A 1 -15.14 -16.41 -17.16
C MET A 1 -14.41 -15.63 -16.05
N SER A 2 -15.08 -15.02 -15.08
CA SER A 2 -14.43 -14.17 -14.05
C SER A 2 -13.34 -14.81 -13.20
N GLN A 3 -13.53 -16.03 -12.68
CA GLN A 3 -12.49 -16.73 -11.90
C GLN A 3 -11.28 -17.18 -12.74
N GLN A 4 -11.50 -17.48 -14.01
CA GLN A 4 -10.42 -17.87 -14.90
C GLN A 4 -9.53 -16.68 -15.24
N PHE A 5 -10.12 -15.51 -15.51
CA PHE A 5 -9.36 -14.29 -15.76
C PHE A 5 -8.51 -13.87 -14.57
N LEU A 6 -9.05 -13.90 -13.35
CA LEU A 6 -8.27 -13.66 -12.13
C LEU A 6 -7.08 -14.61 -12.00
N LYS A 7 -7.24 -15.91 -12.30
CA LYS A 7 -6.13 -16.87 -12.27
C LYS A 7 -5.03 -16.54 -13.29
N LEU A 8 -5.40 -16.02 -14.48
CA LEU A 8 -4.42 -15.55 -15.46
C LEU A 8 -3.60 -14.39 -14.90
N ILE A 9 -4.27 -13.41 -14.25
CA ILE A 9 -3.61 -12.26 -13.62
C ILE A 9 -2.66 -12.74 -12.51
N GLN A 10 -3.13 -13.59 -11.61
CA GLN A 10 -2.35 -14.09 -10.47
C GLN A 10 -1.05 -14.80 -10.89
N ARG A 11 -1.06 -15.55 -12.00
CA ARG A 11 0.13 -16.24 -12.51
C ARG A 11 0.95 -15.42 -13.51
N GLY A 12 0.56 -14.18 -13.82
CA GLY A 12 1.28 -13.32 -14.75
C GLY A 12 1.21 -13.75 -16.23
N ALA A 13 0.12 -14.38 -16.64
CA ALA A 13 -0.06 -14.95 -17.98
C ALA A 13 -0.40 -13.86 -19.02
N THR A 14 0.50 -12.92 -19.26
CA THR A 14 0.26 -11.71 -20.05
C THR A 14 -0.25 -12.03 -21.48
N ALA A 15 0.32 -13.04 -22.14
CA ALA A 15 -0.11 -13.41 -23.50
C ALA A 15 -1.56 -13.91 -23.52
N GLU A 16 -1.94 -14.79 -22.58
CA GLU A 16 -3.30 -15.32 -22.48
C GLU A 16 -4.30 -14.23 -22.05
N ILE A 17 -3.86 -13.24 -21.24
CA ILE A 17 -4.65 -12.07 -20.89
C ILE A 17 -4.88 -11.19 -22.13
N ALA A 18 -3.85 -11.01 -22.98
CA ALA A 18 -3.96 -10.24 -24.21
C ALA A 18 -4.96 -10.89 -25.18
N ASP A 19 -4.88 -12.20 -25.35
CA ASP A 19 -5.86 -12.94 -26.19
C ASP A 19 -7.28 -12.79 -25.61
N ALA A 20 -7.44 -12.96 -24.30
CA ALA A 20 -8.76 -12.82 -23.65
C ALA A 20 -9.33 -11.40 -23.78
N VAL A 21 -8.53 -10.35 -23.65
CA VAL A 21 -8.94 -8.95 -23.82
C VAL A 21 -9.25 -8.64 -25.29
N ALA A 22 -8.52 -9.23 -26.24
CA ALA A 22 -8.83 -9.10 -27.66
C ALA A 22 -10.18 -9.72 -28.03
N ASP A 23 -10.53 -10.86 -27.41
CA ASP A 23 -11.81 -11.55 -27.60
C ASP A 23 -12.97 -10.83 -26.87
N ASP A 24 -12.70 -10.27 -25.68
CA ASP A 24 -13.67 -9.57 -24.85
C ASP A 24 -13.06 -8.31 -24.22
N PRO A 25 -13.10 -7.14 -24.90
CA PRO A 25 -12.56 -5.89 -24.38
C PRO A 25 -13.17 -5.42 -23.04
N ALA A 26 -14.36 -5.89 -22.66
CA ALA A 26 -14.98 -5.56 -21.39
C ALA A 26 -14.15 -6.07 -20.18
N LEU A 27 -13.22 -7.00 -20.41
CA LEU A 27 -12.28 -7.46 -19.39
C LEU A 27 -11.32 -6.37 -18.89
N LEU A 28 -11.10 -5.30 -19.62
CA LEU A 28 -10.33 -4.14 -19.13
C LEU A 28 -11.00 -3.46 -17.92
N SER A 29 -12.34 -3.43 -17.90
CA SER A 29 -13.14 -2.90 -16.79
C SER A 29 -13.60 -3.98 -15.82
N TRP A 30 -13.08 -5.23 -15.95
CA TRP A 30 -13.47 -6.32 -15.07
C TRP A 30 -13.10 -6.04 -13.61
N ARG A 31 -14.04 -6.41 -12.71
CA ARG A 31 -13.85 -6.37 -11.26
C ARG A 31 -14.31 -7.69 -10.65
N ASP A 32 -13.67 -8.05 -9.55
CA ASP A 32 -14.05 -9.20 -8.76
C ASP A 32 -15.32 -8.91 -7.91
N PRO A 33 -15.84 -9.90 -7.16
CA PRO A 33 -17.02 -9.69 -6.29
C PRO A 33 -16.81 -8.69 -5.15
N GLN A 34 -15.56 -8.33 -4.82
CA GLN A 34 -15.19 -7.29 -3.87
C GLN A 34 -14.94 -5.94 -4.55
N ASP A 35 -15.27 -5.80 -5.82
CA ASP A 35 -15.05 -4.59 -6.62
C ASP A 35 -13.59 -4.21 -6.83
N VAL A 36 -12.66 -5.19 -6.73
CA VAL A 36 -11.24 -5.00 -7.04
C VAL A 36 -11.01 -5.22 -8.53
N SER A 37 -10.40 -4.23 -9.20
CA SER A 37 -10.17 -4.29 -10.65
C SER A 37 -9.05 -5.24 -11.05
N ALA A 38 -9.05 -5.64 -12.34
CA ALA A 38 -7.97 -6.42 -12.93
C ALA A 38 -6.60 -5.74 -12.76
N LEU A 39 -6.56 -4.42 -12.91
CA LEU A 39 -5.32 -3.64 -12.74
C LEU A 39 -4.82 -3.70 -11.29
N LEU A 40 -5.69 -3.48 -10.30
CA LEU A 40 -5.31 -3.62 -8.89
C LEU A 40 -4.85 -5.04 -8.56
N TRP A 41 -5.52 -6.07 -9.06
CA TRP A 41 -5.07 -7.45 -8.88
C TRP A 41 -3.68 -7.72 -9.47
N SER A 42 -3.35 -7.13 -10.63
CA SER A 42 -2.01 -7.25 -11.21
C SER A 42 -0.92 -6.62 -10.32
N ILE A 43 -1.25 -5.51 -9.67
CA ILE A 43 -0.38 -4.81 -8.73
C ILE A 43 -0.22 -5.61 -7.44
N TYR A 44 -1.31 -6.11 -6.84
CA TYR A 44 -1.29 -6.92 -5.61
C TYR A 44 -0.52 -8.22 -5.78
N CYS A 45 -0.61 -8.85 -6.94
CA CYS A 45 0.12 -10.07 -7.26
C CYS A 45 1.56 -9.82 -7.73
N GLY A 46 2.02 -8.57 -7.79
CA GLY A 46 3.37 -8.23 -8.24
C GLY A 46 3.65 -8.63 -9.69
N GLN A 47 2.67 -8.45 -10.58
CA GLN A 47 2.74 -8.83 -12.00
C GLN A 47 2.96 -7.59 -12.90
N PRO A 48 4.18 -7.05 -13.00
CA PRO A 48 4.43 -5.79 -13.69
C PRO A 48 4.09 -5.85 -15.19
N LEU A 49 4.33 -6.96 -15.86
CA LEU A 49 4.00 -7.10 -17.29
C LEU A 49 2.50 -7.08 -17.55
N VAL A 50 1.71 -7.69 -16.66
CA VAL A 50 0.24 -7.64 -16.73
C VAL A 50 -0.27 -6.23 -16.43
N ARG A 51 0.28 -5.59 -15.39
CA ARG A 51 -0.03 -4.19 -15.05
C ARG A 51 0.21 -3.28 -16.26
N ASP A 52 1.39 -3.34 -16.84
CA ASP A 52 1.80 -2.45 -17.94
C ASP A 52 0.94 -2.70 -19.20
N PHE A 53 0.61 -3.96 -19.47
CA PHE A 53 -0.33 -4.33 -20.53
C PHE A 53 -1.72 -3.72 -20.29
N LEU A 54 -2.29 -3.91 -19.09
CA LEU A 54 -3.63 -3.39 -18.78
C LEU A 54 -3.68 -1.86 -18.82
N LEU A 55 -2.65 -1.17 -18.31
CA LEU A 55 -2.55 0.29 -18.41
C LEU A 55 -2.52 0.75 -19.88
N ALA A 56 -1.71 0.10 -20.72
CA ALA A 56 -1.61 0.45 -22.14
C ALA A 56 -2.94 0.21 -22.88
N GLU A 57 -3.65 -0.90 -22.61
CA GLU A 57 -4.92 -1.19 -23.26
C GLU A 57 -6.05 -0.25 -22.79
N LYS A 58 -6.13 0.05 -21.46
CA LYS A 58 -7.06 1.06 -20.95
C LYS A 58 -6.83 2.41 -21.63
N SER A 59 -5.60 2.86 -21.71
CA SER A 59 -5.23 4.12 -22.39
C SER A 59 -5.62 4.11 -23.86
N ARG A 60 -5.38 2.99 -24.59
CA ARG A 60 -5.74 2.84 -25.99
C ARG A 60 -7.25 2.81 -26.22
N ALA A 61 -7.99 2.23 -25.29
CA ALA A 61 -9.45 2.20 -25.31
C ALA A 61 -10.10 3.52 -24.85
N GLY A 62 -9.31 4.47 -24.32
CA GLY A 62 -9.83 5.72 -23.75
C GLY A 62 -10.54 5.51 -22.41
N GLU A 63 -10.26 4.40 -21.72
CA GLU A 63 -10.80 4.11 -20.38
C GLU A 63 -10.01 4.86 -19.31
N ALA A 64 -10.69 5.71 -18.54
CA ALA A 64 -10.07 6.41 -17.42
C ALA A 64 -9.75 5.43 -16.26
N LEU A 65 -8.64 5.67 -15.58
CA LEU A 65 -8.36 5.01 -14.31
C LEU A 65 -9.23 5.65 -13.21
N ASP A 66 -9.76 4.82 -12.33
CA ASP A 66 -10.34 5.36 -11.10
C ASP A 66 -9.25 5.82 -10.13
N ILE A 67 -9.67 6.49 -9.04
CA ILE A 67 -8.73 7.04 -8.05
C ILE A 67 -7.84 5.97 -7.40
N PHE A 68 -8.34 4.74 -7.22
CA PHE A 68 -7.61 3.65 -6.60
C PHE A 68 -6.58 3.05 -7.57
N GLU A 69 -6.96 2.84 -8.82
CA GLU A 69 -6.07 2.39 -9.89
C GLU A 69 -4.95 3.40 -10.14
N ALA A 70 -5.29 4.69 -10.22
CA ALA A 70 -4.32 5.76 -10.42
C ALA A 70 -3.35 5.89 -9.24
N ALA A 71 -3.86 5.81 -8.01
CA ALA A 71 -3.04 5.86 -6.80
C ALA A 71 -2.08 4.67 -6.70
N ALA A 72 -2.56 3.44 -6.96
CA ALA A 72 -1.76 2.23 -6.88
C ALA A 72 -0.71 2.11 -7.99
N SER A 73 -1.05 2.55 -9.21
CA SER A 73 -0.10 2.55 -10.34
C SER A 73 0.91 3.70 -10.27
N GLY A 74 0.63 4.74 -9.48
CA GLY A 74 1.41 5.96 -9.40
C GLY A 74 1.21 6.90 -10.58
N ASP A 75 0.11 6.73 -11.33
CA ASP A 75 -0.28 7.63 -12.43
C ASP A 75 -0.86 8.94 -11.86
N THR A 76 0.02 9.92 -11.68
CA THR A 76 -0.34 11.20 -11.09
C THR A 76 -1.20 12.08 -12.00
N GLU A 77 -1.18 11.88 -13.30
CA GLU A 77 -2.04 12.60 -14.25
C GLU A 77 -3.49 12.13 -14.10
N SER A 78 -3.73 10.83 -14.18
CA SER A 78 -5.04 10.22 -13.93
C SER A 78 -5.54 10.52 -12.52
N LEU A 79 -4.64 10.53 -11.53
CA LEU A 79 -4.99 10.85 -10.14
C LEU A 79 -5.46 12.32 -10.00
N ARG A 80 -4.78 13.29 -10.63
CA ARG A 80 -5.23 14.69 -10.65
C ARG A 80 -6.58 14.83 -11.32
N HIS A 81 -6.78 14.12 -12.43
CA HIS A 81 -8.07 14.15 -13.12
C HIS A 81 -9.21 13.63 -12.24
N SER A 82 -9.02 12.48 -11.60
CA SER A 82 -10.01 11.89 -10.68
C SER A 82 -10.34 12.81 -9.51
N LEU A 83 -9.31 13.41 -8.87
CA LEU A 83 -9.48 14.34 -7.76
C LEU A 83 -10.18 15.66 -8.19
N SER A 84 -9.96 16.12 -9.41
CA SER A 84 -10.63 17.31 -9.95
C SER A 84 -12.10 17.03 -10.29
N ALA A 85 -12.40 15.82 -10.77
CA ALA A 85 -13.76 15.43 -11.15
C ALA A 85 -14.64 15.10 -9.92
N ALA A 86 -14.05 14.50 -8.89
CA ALA A 86 -14.73 14.07 -7.66
C ALA A 86 -13.80 14.24 -6.44
N PRO A 87 -13.65 15.46 -5.89
CA PRO A 87 -12.74 15.73 -4.76
C PRO A 87 -13.03 14.88 -3.51
N GLU A 88 -14.29 14.55 -3.28
CA GLU A 88 -14.73 13.69 -2.16
C GLU A 88 -14.23 12.25 -2.26
N ALA A 89 -13.86 11.79 -3.45
CA ALA A 89 -13.33 10.42 -3.66
C ALA A 89 -12.04 10.18 -2.87
N VAL A 90 -11.30 11.21 -2.50
CA VAL A 90 -10.09 11.12 -1.68
C VAL A 90 -10.34 10.46 -0.32
N GLN A 91 -11.56 10.55 0.21
CA GLN A 91 -11.97 9.96 1.50
C GLN A 91 -12.64 8.60 1.35
N THR A 92 -12.87 8.13 0.13
CA THR A 92 -13.56 6.84 -0.09
C THR A 92 -12.60 5.67 0.06
N SER A 93 -13.18 4.47 0.19
CA SER A 93 -12.44 3.22 0.22
C SER A 93 -12.79 2.38 -0.99
N SER A 94 -11.82 1.66 -1.54
CA SER A 94 -12.01 0.59 -2.52
C SER A 94 -12.81 -0.57 -1.92
N GLY A 95 -13.26 -1.47 -2.76
CA GLY A 95 -14.07 -2.61 -2.32
C GLY A 95 -13.37 -3.55 -1.33
N ASP A 96 -12.03 -3.62 -1.36
CA ASP A 96 -11.22 -4.34 -0.38
C ASP A 96 -10.84 -3.52 0.87
N GLY A 97 -11.41 -2.32 1.00
CA GLY A 97 -11.36 -1.49 2.19
C GLY A 97 -10.16 -0.55 2.31
N TRP A 98 -9.36 -0.36 1.28
CA TRP A 98 -8.23 0.57 1.28
C TRP A 98 -8.63 1.94 0.72
N THR A 99 -8.12 3.03 1.30
CA THR A 99 -8.24 4.35 0.67
C THR A 99 -7.18 4.51 -0.43
N ALA A 100 -7.36 5.49 -1.31
CA ALA A 100 -6.35 5.82 -2.31
C ALA A 100 -4.98 6.11 -1.68
N LEU A 101 -4.93 6.71 -0.48
CA LEU A 101 -3.67 6.95 0.23
C LEU A 101 -2.99 5.66 0.71
N HIS A 102 -3.74 4.65 1.14
CA HIS A 102 -3.17 3.33 1.44
C HIS A 102 -2.50 2.73 0.20
N LEU A 103 -3.20 2.76 -0.94
CA LEU A 103 -2.73 2.19 -2.20
C LEU A 103 -1.50 2.93 -2.75
N ALA A 104 -1.51 4.26 -2.72
CA ALA A 104 -0.36 5.06 -3.10
C ALA A 104 0.85 4.80 -2.18
N ALA A 105 0.61 4.69 -0.88
CA ALA A 105 1.66 4.42 0.10
C ALA A 105 2.26 3.01 -0.05
N ALA A 106 1.41 2.01 -0.36
CA ALA A 106 1.83 0.62 -0.54
C ALA A 106 2.47 0.35 -1.90
N PHE A 107 1.90 0.87 -2.98
CA PHE A 107 2.23 0.44 -4.35
C PHE A 107 2.62 1.60 -5.28
N GLY A 108 2.15 2.82 -5.00
CA GLY A 108 2.33 3.98 -5.87
C GLY A 108 3.69 4.66 -5.74
N THR A 109 3.70 5.94 -5.93
CA THR A 109 4.90 6.79 -5.91
C THR A 109 4.81 7.84 -4.79
N PRO A 110 5.93 8.40 -4.31
CA PRO A 110 5.90 9.52 -3.36
C PRO A 110 5.10 10.72 -3.88
N GLU A 111 5.12 10.96 -5.19
CA GLU A 111 4.36 12.03 -5.81
C GLU A 111 2.84 11.81 -5.74
N ALA A 112 2.37 10.56 -5.92
CA ALA A 112 0.96 10.20 -5.72
C ALA A 112 0.54 10.38 -4.25
N VAL A 113 1.41 10.00 -3.29
CA VAL A 113 1.18 10.22 -1.86
C VAL A 113 1.08 11.72 -1.56
N ARG A 114 2.01 12.53 -2.05
CA ARG A 114 2.00 13.99 -1.88
C ARG A 114 0.72 14.60 -2.41
N LEU A 115 0.34 14.24 -3.64
CA LEU A 115 -0.86 14.75 -4.30
C LEU A 115 -2.14 14.42 -3.49
N LEU A 116 -2.26 13.21 -2.97
CA LEU A 116 -3.40 12.81 -2.14
C LEU A 116 -3.45 13.59 -0.83
N LEU A 117 -2.31 13.76 -0.15
CA LEU A 117 -2.22 14.54 1.09
C LEU A 117 -2.57 16.02 0.85
N GLU A 118 -2.09 16.64 -0.22
CA GLU A 118 -2.41 18.01 -0.62
C GLU A 118 -3.91 18.19 -0.91
N ASN A 119 -4.60 17.13 -1.35
CA ASN A 119 -6.05 17.13 -1.57
C ASN A 119 -6.85 16.64 -0.35
N GLY A 120 -6.23 16.60 0.82
CA GLY A 120 -6.89 16.36 2.09
C GLY A 120 -7.14 14.87 2.42
N ALA A 121 -6.41 13.93 1.81
CA ALA A 121 -6.48 12.53 2.22
C ALA A 121 -6.18 12.40 3.72
N ASN A 122 -7.00 11.62 4.43
CA ASN A 122 -6.79 11.38 5.85
C ASN A 122 -5.57 10.45 6.05
N VAL A 123 -4.48 11.00 6.58
CA VAL A 123 -3.22 10.27 6.83
C VAL A 123 -3.38 9.16 7.87
N GLU A 124 -4.36 9.28 8.76
CA GLU A 124 -4.69 8.29 9.80
C GLU A 124 -5.90 7.40 9.43
N ALA A 125 -6.34 7.42 8.17
CA ALA A 125 -7.43 6.56 7.73
C ALA A 125 -7.15 5.08 8.09
N VAL A 126 -8.12 4.43 8.72
CA VAL A 126 -8.04 3.01 9.06
C VAL A 126 -8.71 2.22 7.94
N SER A 127 -8.00 1.22 7.40
CA SER A 127 -8.57 0.34 6.38
C SER A 127 -9.79 -0.42 6.91
N LYS A 128 -10.77 -0.67 6.04
CA LYS A 128 -11.99 -1.41 6.38
C LYS A 128 -11.85 -2.93 6.21
N ASN A 129 -10.62 -3.39 6.00
CA ASN A 129 -10.30 -4.82 5.92
C ASN A 129 -9.85 -5.38 7.27
N PRO A 130 -9.63 -6.71 7.40
CA PRO A 130 -9.26 -7.33 8.67
C PRO A 130 -7.92 -6.86 9.27
N GLN A 131 -7.04 -6.25 8.48
CA GLN A 131 -5.76 -5.72 8.95
C GLN A 131 -5.93 -4.45 9.79
N THR A 132 -6.98 -3.65 9.57
CA THR A 132 -7.23 -2.37 10.25
C THR A 132 -5.99 -1.47 10.30
N ASN A 133 -5.22 -1.48 9.20
CA ASN A 133 -3.98 -0.73 9.09
C ASN A 133 -4.23 0.72 8.65
N GLN A 134 -3.22 1.56 8.85
CA GLN A 134 -3.17 2.93 8.34
C GLN A 134 -2.19 3.03 7.16
N PRO A 135 -2.19 4.12 6.36
CA PRO A 135 -1.27 4.29 5.23
C PRO A 135 0.20 4.08 5.58
N LEU A 136 0.64 4.50 6.79
CA LEU A 136 2.02 4.28 7.26
C LEU A 136 2.35 2.79 7.42
N HIS A 137 1.41 1.98 7.92
CA HIS A 137 1.59 0.52 7.99
C HIS A 137 1.70 -0.09 6.59
N ALA A 138 0.83 0.35 5.66
CA ALA A 138 0.83 -0.13 4.28
C ALA A 138 2.17 0.17 3.57
N ALA A 139 2.72 1.37 3.75
CA ALA A 139 4.02 1.75 3.22
C ALA A 139 5.16 0.86 3.74
N LEU A 140 5.16 0.59 5.04
CA LEU A 140 6.22 -0.18 5.71
C LEU A 140 6.12 -1.68 5.43
N ALA A 141 4.90 -2.23 5.30
CA ALA A 141 4.69 -3.65 5.05
C ALA A 141 5.34 -4.12 3.74
N LEU A 142 5.39 -3.24 2.74
CA LEU A 142 5.98 -3.54 1.43
C LEU A 142 7.40 -2.97 1.25
N GLY A 143 8.01 -2.49 2.33
CA GLY A 143 9.39 -1.98 2.35
C GLY A 143 9.61 -0.81 1.39
N ARG A 144 8.61 0.05 1.24
CA ARG A 144 8.65 1.17 0.30
C ARG A 144 9.72 2.17 0.64
N ASN A 145 9.94 3.09 -0.28
CA ASN A 145 11.04 4.01 -0.18
C ASN A 145 10.88 4.94 1.05
N ARG A 146 12.01 5.40 1.52
CA ARG A 146 12.15 6.31 2.64
C ARG A 146 11.27 7.55 2.49
N GLU A 147 11.22 8.13 1.28
CA GLU A 147 10.49 9.37 1.01
C GLU A 147 8.99 9.25 1.29
N THR A 148 8.35 8.13 0.88
CA THR A 148 6.94 7.87 1.18
C THR A 148 6.67 7.86 2.69
N ILE A 149 7.55 7.23 3.48
CA ILE A 149 7.42 7.16 4.93
C ILE A 149 7.60 8.53 5.57
N GLU A 150 8.61 9.29 5.14
CA GLU A 150 8.86 10.66 5.60
C GLU A 150 7.69 11.60 5.26
N LEU A 151 7.09 11.49 4.07
CA LEU A 151 5.91 12.27 3.68
C LEU A 151 4.71 11.98 4.60
N LEU A 152 4.43 10.71 4.88
CA LEU A 152 3.33 10.34 5.77
C LEU A 152 3.55 10.84 7.19
N LEU A 153 4.76 10.69 7.73
CA LEU A 153 5.12 11.17 9.07
C LEU A 153 5.07 12.71 9.15
N ALA A 154 5.57 13.41 8.13
CA ALA A 154 5.48 14.86 8.05
C ALA A 154 4.03 15.37 7.95
N ALA A 155 3.12 14.58 7.37
CA ALA A 155 1.70 14.86 7.32
C ALA A 155 0.96 14.51 8.63
N GLY A 156 1.65 14.04 9.65
CA GLY A 156 1.09 13.74 10.98
C GLY A 156 0.64 12.29 11.17
N ALA A 157 1.11 11.33 10.36
CA ALA A 157 0.88 9.92 10.63
C ALA A 157 1.42 9.54 12.02
N ASN A 158 0.60 8.85 12.83
CA ASN A 158 0.99 8.40 14.15
C ASN A 158 1.99 7.22 14.06
N PRO A 159 3.26 7.38 14.48
CA PRO A 159 4.26 6.32 14.43
C PRO A 159 3.99 5.18 15.42
N ASN A 160 3.02 5.36 16.34
CA ASN A 160 2.61 4.38 17.34
C ASN A 160 1.22 3.80 17.09
N ALA A 161 0.61 4.10 15.93
CA ALA A 161 -0.68 3.53 15.57
C ALA A 161 -0.65 2.00 15.61
N ARG A 162 -1.72 1.40 16.09
CA ARG A 162 -1.84 -0.07 16.22
C ARG A 162 -2.76 -0.62 15.13
N GLN A 163 -2.29 -1.60 14.39
CA GLN A 163 -3.14 -2.43 13.53
C GLN A 163 -3.54 -3.74 14.24
N THR A 164 -4.31 -4.59 13.57
CA THR A 164 -4.72 -5.90 14.09
C THR A 164 -3.52 -6.66 14.65
N GLY A 165 -3.69 -7.24 15.85
CA GLY A 165 -2.63 -7.90 16.60
C GLY A 165 -1.74 -6.95 17.40
N GLY A 166 -2.09 -5.65 17.46
CA GLY A 166 -1.37 -4.64 18.24
C GLY A 166 -0.03 -4.23 17.64
N PHE A 167 0.25 -4.54 16.40
CA PHE A 167 1.50 -4.18 15.74
C PHE A 167 1.53 -2.68 15.41
N THR A 168 2.60 -2.00 15.83
CA THR A 168 2.90 -0.63 15.46
C THR A 168 3.86 -0.59 14.24
N PRO A 169 4.00 0.56 13.55
CA PRO A 169 4.87 0.70 12.39
C PRO A 169 6.29 0.15 12.56
N ILE A 170 6.88 0.31 13.74
CA ILE A 170 8.26 -0.14 14.00
C ILE A 170 8.42 -1.68 13.92
N PHE A 171 7.36 -2.46 14.11
CA PHE A 171 7.41 -3.91 13.91
C PHE A 171 7.64 -4.29 12.44
N SER A 172 7.09 -3.52 11.49
CA SER A 172 7.34 -3.76 10.07
C SER A 172 8.81 -3.50 9.71
N ALA A 173 9.41 -2.44 10.25
CA ALA A 173 10.84 -2.17 10.09
C ALA A 173 11.70 -3.27 10.72
N ALA A 174 11.32 -3.77 11.90
CA ALA A 174 11.98 -4.87 12.58
C ALA A 174 11.89 -6.18 11.79
N ALA A 175 10.71 -6.49 11.24
CA ALA A 175 10.47 -7.67 10.41
C ALA A 175 11.31 -7.69 9.13
N ALA A 176 11.48 -6.53 8.51
CA ALA A 176 12.21 -6.36 7.26
C ALA A 176 13.72 -6.11 7.44
N ASN A 177 14.25 -6.13 8.69
CA ASN A 177 15.62 -5.76 9.04
C ASN A 177 16.03 -4.38 8.51
N ARG A 178 15.11 -3.42 8.51
CA ARG A 178 15.31 -2.08 7.98
C ARG A 178 15.58 -1.09 9.12
N ARG A 179 16.85 -1.06 9.58
CA ARG A 179 17.31 -0.15 10.62
C ARG A 179 17.10 1.32 10.22
N ASP A 180 17.34 1.65 8.96
CA ASP A 180 17.12 2.99 8.40
C ASP A 180 15.68 3.48 8.57
N LEU A 181 14.69 2.60 8.40
CA LEU A 181 13.29 2.92 8.61
C LEU A 181 12.93 3.00 10.10
N ALA A 182 13.51 2.12 10.92
CA ALA A 182 13.33 2.18 12.36
C ALA A 182 13.88 3.50 12.95
N GLU A 183 15.05 3.98 12.47
CA GLU A 183 15.63 5.27 12.86
C GLU A 183 14.70 6.44 12.55
N ILE A 184 14.07 6.47 11.36
CA ILE A 184 13.10 7.50 10.98
C ILE A 184 11.88 7.47 11.91
N LEU A 185 11.34 6.28 12.18
CA LEU A 185 10.19 6.11 13.05
C LEU A 185 10.50 6.59 14.48
N ILE A 186 11.66 6.21 15.05
CA ILE A 186 12.11 6.66 16.37
C ILE A 186 12.28 8.18 16.39
N ALA A 187 12.91 8.77 15.38
CA ALA A 187 13.05 10.22 15.26
C ALA A 187 11.70 10.96 15.17
N SER A 188 10.66 10.27 14.71
CA SER A 188 9.28 10.76 14.62
C SER A 188 8.44 10.43 15.85
N GLY A 189 9.01 9.87 16.93
CA GLY A 189 8.33 9.59 18.19
C GLY A 189 7.77 8.16 18.31
N ALA A 190 8.24 7.20 17.51
CA ALA A 190 7.90 5.80 17.75
C ALA A 190 8.51 5.32 19.08
N ASP A 191 7.67 4.65 19.89
CA ASP A 191 8.09 4.04 21.14
C ASP A 191 8.47 2.55 20.91
N PRO A 192 9.77 2.18 21.01
CA PRO A 192 10.22 0.81 20.80
C PRO A 192 9.82 -0.14 21.93
N ALA A 193 9.29 0.38 23.07
CA ALA A 193 8.85 -0.43 24.19
C ALA A 193 7.41 -0.93 24.07
N ILE A 194 6.63 -0.41 23.11
CA ILE A 194 5.25 -0.86 22.90
C ILE A 194 5.25 -2.36 22.54
N GLN A 195 4.41 -3.09 23.25
CA GLN A 195 4.18 -4.51 22.99
C GLN A 195 2.97 -4.70 22.09
N ASN A 196 3.04 -5.67 21.19
CA ASN A 196 1.90 -6.17 20.45
C ASN A 196 0.97 -6.98 21.39
N ASP A 197 -0.15 -7.50 20.86
CA ASP A 197 -1.14 -8.25 21.66
C ASP A 197 -0.61 -9.63 22.13
N PHE A 198 0.58 -10.05 21.67
CA PHE A 198 1.27 -11.27 22.09
C PHE A 198 2.37 -10.99 23.13
N GLY A 199 2.47 -9.77 23.65
CA GLY A 199 3.48 -9.37 24.64
C GLY A 199 4.89 -9.17 24.07
N GLN A 200 5.04 -9.14 22.75
CA GLN A 200 6.35 -8.97 22.09
C GLN A 200 6.61 -7.48 21.82
N THR A 201 7.84 -7.04 21.98
CA THR A 201 8.33 -5.75 21.48
C THR A 201 8.92 -5.90 20.08
N ALA A 202 9.12 -4.79 19.36
CA ALA A 202 9.78 -4.81 18.06
C ALA A 202 11.19 -5.45 18.11
N ALA A 203 11.93 -5.25 19.20
CA ALA A 203 13.23 -5.91 19.42
C ALA A 203 13.09 -7.43 19.54
N GLY A 204 12.16 -7.94 20.36
CA GLY A 204 11.90 -9.36 20.49
C GLY A 204 11.47 -9.97 19.14
N PHE A 205 10.64 -9.25 18.39
CA PHE A 205 10.19 -9.67 17.06
C PHE A 205 11.33 -9.74 16.03
N ALA A 206 12.32 -8.83 16.12
CA ALA A 206 13.54 -8.87 15.31
C ALA A 206 14.44 -10.06 15.69
N HIS A 207 14.58 -10.36 16.97
CA HIS A 207 15.34 -11.53 17.45
C HIS A 207 14.81 -12.85 16.92
N GLU A 208 13.51 -13.05 16.95
CA GLU A 208 12.86 -14.25 16.40
C GLU A 208 13.14 -14.46 14.89
N ARG A 209 13.48 -13.39 14.18
CA ARG A 209 13.84 -13.40 12.75
C ARG A 209 15.34 -13.41 12.50
N ASN A 210 16.14 -13.58 13.54
CA ASN A 210 17.61 -13.55 13.50
C ASN A 210 18.19 -12.18 13.05
N HIS A 211 17.45 -11.08 13.24
CA HIS A 211 17.91 -9.73 12.98
C HIS A 211 18.60 -9.13 14.23
N THR A 212 19.64 -9.82 14.70
CA THR A 212 20.25 -9.61 16.01
C THR A 212 20.80 -8.19 16.21
N GLU A 213 21.44 -7.60 15.19
CA GLU A 213 22.00 -6.25 15.30
C GLU A 213 20.89 -5.20 15.49
N LEU A 214 19.80 -5.30 14.71
CA LEU A 214 18.66 -4.41 14.84
C LEU A 214 17.95 -4.60 16.19
N ALA A 215 17.79 -5.84 16.64
CA ALA A 215 17.19 -6.15 17.92
C ALA A 215 17.94 -5.53 19.08
N ASN A 216 19.27 -5.74 19.13
CA ASN A 216 20.15 -5.17 20.17
C ASN A 216 20.10 -3.63 20.17
N TRP A 217 20.07 -3.01 18.99
CA TRP A 217 19.94 -1.56 18.88
C TRP A 217 18.59 -1.06 19.43
N LEU A 218 17.48 -1.73 19.09
CA LEU A 218 16.15 -1.37 19.60
C LEU A 218 16.04 -1.56 21.11
N GLU A 219 16.72 -2.58 21.68
CA GLU A 219 16.77 -2.81 23.13
C GLU A 219 17.54 -1.70 23.86
N ALA A 220 18.64 -1.24 23.31
CA ALA A 220 19.42 -0.17 23.90
C ALA A 220 18.64 1.15 24.01
N LEU A 221 17.71 1.41 23.09
CA LEU A 221 16.88 2.62 23.12
C LEU A 221 15.84 2.65 24.27
N LYS A 222 15.48 1.48 24.83
CA LYS A 222 14.54 1.41 25.97
C LYS A 222 15.17 1.85 27.28
N SER A 223 16.49 1.88 27.33
CA SER A 223 17.27 2.15 28.55
C SER A 223 17.73 3.61 28.65
N SER A 224 17.38 4.44 27.68
CA SER A 224 17.72 5.87 27.59
C SER A 224 16.53 6.75 27.86
#